data_73342ab72f47281c50ab3addd89377f1
#
_entry.id   73342ab72f47281c50ab3addd89377f1
#
_cell.length_a   1.000
_cell.length_b   1.000
_cell.length_c   1.000
_cell.angle_alpha   90.00
_cell.angle_beta   90.00
_cell.angle_gamma   90.00
#
_symmetry.space_group_name_H-M   'P 1'
#
loop_
_entity.id
_entity.type
_entity.pdbx_description
1 polymer ?
#
loop_
_entity_poly.entity_id
_entity_poly.type
_entity_poly.pdbx_seq_one_letter_code
_entity_poly.pdbx_strand_id
1 'polypeptide(L)'
;MLAKRELKLPVRQKAIRRIINMKTILKTIAVSLLLIVVGAGGSVAWAKSKNRATNYPSLVGASEIKGTHVKNLQNQDLGQIDEVLIDPDTGQVRFVILEVGGFLGLGATRVAVPLSAFQITQEGNTSKWVLDADKEKLKNAPKVEGKNYQRLYTRSEAEPIFVYWRIKWVEPESSSNP
;
A
#
# COMPACT_ATOMS: atom_id res chain seq x y z
N MET A 1 -61.93 -23.72 -32.44
CA MET A 1 -61.34 -22.64 -33.24
C MET A 1 -61.89 -21.32 -32.73
N LEU A 2 -61.21 -20.64 -31.84
CA LEU A 2 -61.59 -19.34 -31.31
C LEU A 2 -60.55 -18.32 -31.77
N ALA A 3 -60.93 -17.45 -32.67
CA ALA A 3 -60.10 -16.40 -33.25
C ALA A 3 -59.83 -15.31 -32.22
N LYS A 4 -58.55 -15.07 -31.91
CA LYS A 4 -58.04 -13.97 -31.09
C LYS A 4 -58.29 -12.65 -31.86
N ARG A 5 -59.29 -11.86 -31.43
CA ARG A 5 -59.46 -10.49 -31.94
C ARG A 5 -58.37 -9.59 -31.34
N GLU A 6 -57.45 -9.18 -32.17
CA GLU A 6 -56.52 -8.11 -31.88
C GLU A 6 -57.27 -6.77 -31.75
N LEU A 7 -57.30 -6.20 -30.56
CA LEU A 7 -57.89 -4.87 -30.33
C LEU A 7 -56.92 -3.81 -30.86
N LYS A 8 -57.17 -3.32 -32.07
CA LYS A 8 -56.49 -2.16 -32.64
C LYS A 8 -56.89 -0.89 -31.89
N LEU A 9 -56.04 -0.41 -31.00
CA LEU A 9 -56.23 0.87 -30.31
C LEU A 9 -56.12 2.03 -31.30
N PRO A 10 -57.00 3.06 -31.19
CA PRO A 10 -57.03 4.18 -32.12
C PRO A 10 -55.73 5.01 -32.04
N VAL A 11 -55.26 5.48 -33.19
CA VAL A 11 -53.99 6.22 -33.39
C VAL A 11 -53.79 7.37 -32.38
N ARG A 12 -54.91 7.98 -31.96
CA ARG A 12 -54.90 9.10 -31.00
C ARG A 12 -54.40 8.72 -29.61
N GLN A 13 -54.59 7.50 -29.14
CA GLN A 13 -54.08 7.02 -27.83
C GLN A 13 -52.56 6.71 -27.87
N LYS A 14 -52.04 6.31 -29.03
CA LYS A 14 -50.59 6.10 -29.19
C LYS A 14 -49.82 7.41 -29.11
N ALA A 15 -50.38 8.50 -29.63
CA ALA A 15 -49.77 9.83 -29.60
C ALA A 15 -49.68 10.38 -28.14
N ILE A 16 -50.79 10.20 -27.37
CA ILE A 16 -50.85 10.68 -25.99
C ILE A 16 -49.85 9.89 -25.09
N ARG A 17 -49.70 8.59 -25.27
CA ARG A 17 -48.72 7.78 -24.54
C ARG A 17 -47.28 8.18 -24.88
N ARG A 18 -47.00 8.54 -26.14
CA ARG A 18 -45.66 9.05 -26.52
C ARG A 18 -45.32 10.39 -25.88
N ILE A 19 -46.30 11.29 -25.77
CA ILE A 19 -46.08 12.61 -25.18
C ILE A 19 -45.85 12.48 -23.62
N ILE A 20 -46.62 11.59 -22.98
CA ILE A 20 -46.46 11.35 -21.54
C ILE A 20 -45.10 10.74 -21.23
N ASN A 21 -44.64 9.76 -22.04
CA ASN A 21 -43.31 9.15 -21.86
C ASN A 21 -42.17 10.16 -22.11
N MET A 22 -42.35 11.06 -23.11
CA MET A 22 -41.32 12.05 -23.40
C MET A 22 -41.16 13.09 -22.27
N LYS A 23 -42.28 13.54 -21.69
CA LYS A 23 -42.24 14.44 -20.52
C LYS A 23 -41.67 13.77 -19.26
N THR A 24 -41.93 12.49 -19.06
CA THR A 24 -41.39 11.71 -17.94
C THR A 24 -39.90 11.45 -18.11
N ILE A 25 -39.44 11.12 -19.32
CA ILE A 25 -38.04 10.93 -19.66
C ILE A 25 -37.25 12.25 -19.48
N LEU A 26 -37.83 13.38 -19.92
CA LEU A 26 -37.18 14.69 -19.77
C LEU A 26 -37.04 15.09 -18.29
N LYS A 27 -38.05 14.78 -17.45
CA LYS A 27 -37.96 15.04 -16.00
C LYS A 27 -36.92 14.16 -15.30
N THR A 28 -36.83 12.87 -15.67
CA THR A 28 -35.81 11.96 -15.11
C THR A 28 -34.39 12.36 -15.52
N ILE A 29 -34.20 12.81 -16.76
CA ILE A 29 -32.89 13.32 -17.24
C ILE A 29 -32.52 14.61 -16.50
N ALA A 30 -33.48 15.54 -16.30
CA ALA A 30 -33.22 16.80 -15.59
C ALA A 30 -32.86 16.56 -14.11
N VAL A 31 -33.52 15.62 -13.44
CA VAL A 31 -33.18 15.25 -12.05
C VAL A 31 -31.83 14.53 -11.95
N SER A 32 -31.51 13.66 -12.91
CA SER A 32 -30.19 13.01 -12.97
C SER A 32 -29.05 14.02 -13.25
N LEU A 33 -29.29 15.01 -14.12
CA LEU A 33 -28.31 16.06 -14.39
C LEU A 33 -28.08 16.98 -13.18
N LEU A 34 -29.15 17.27 -12.42
CA LEU A 34 -29.05 18.10 -11.22
C LEU A 34 -28.26 17.38 -10.10
N LEU A 35 -28.42 16.06 -9.98
CA LEU A 35 -27.62 15.25 -9.02
C LEU A 35 -26.15 15.15 -9.41
N ILE A 36 -25.83 15.17 -10.71
CA ILE A 36 -24.44 15.17 -11.18
C ILE A 36 -23.76 16.51 -10.91
N VAL A 37 -24.48 17.63 -11.01
CA VAL A 37 -23.91 18.97 -10.73
C VAL A 37 -23.69 19.20 -9.22
N VAL A 38 -24.51 18.63 -8.35
CA VAL A 38 -24.29 18.68 -6.89
C VAL A 38 -23.18 17.69 -6.47
N GLY A 39 -22.98 16.59 -7.23
CA GLY A 39 -21.88 15.67 -7.01
C GLY A 39 -20.52 16.12 -7.59
N ALA A 40 -20.52 17.13 -8.48
CA ALA A 40 -19.31 17.72 -9.08
C ALA A 40 -18.74 18.90 -8.28
N GLY A 41 -19.35 19.26 -7.14
CA GLY A 41 -18.66 19.93 -6.04
C GLY A 41 -17.64 18.94 -5.47
N GLY A 42 -16.68 18.55 -6.34
CA GLY A 42 -15.58 17.69 -6.01
C GLY A 42 -14.81 18.34 -4.88
N SER A 43 -15.06 17.89 -3.65
CA SER A 43 -13.96 17.72 -2.76
C SER A 43 -12.96 16.85 -3.54
N VAL A 44 -11.98 17.48 -4.19
CA VAL A 44 -10.67 16.88 -4.34
C VAL A 44 -10.31 16.54 -2.90
N ALA A 45 -10.77 15.35 -2.47
CA ALA A 45 -10.14 14.69 -1.38
C ALA A 45 -8.70 14.57 -1.87
N TRP A 46 -7.90 15.60 -1.54
CA TRP A 46 -6.49 15.44 -1.39
C TRP A 46 -6.41 14.11 -0.65
N ALA A 47 -6.02 13.08 -1.38
CA ALA A 47 -5.60 11.86 -0.74
C ALA A 47 -4.50 12.35 0.19
N LYS A 48 -4.93 12.74 1.38
CA LYS A 48 -4.07 13.01 2.51
C LYS A 48 -3.30 11.71 2.55
N SER A 49 -2.11 11.75 1.94
CA SER A 49 -1.13 10.71 2.16
C SER A 49 -1.29 10.47 3.63
N LYS A 50 -1.85 9.33 3.99
CA LYS A 50 -1.81 8.88 5.35
C LYS A 50 -0.31 8.78 5.58
N ASN A 51 0.30 9.90 5.99
CA ASN A 51 1.48 9.81 6.79
C ASN A 51 1.06 8.77 7.80
N ARG A 52 1.55 7.59 7.58
CA ARG A 52 1.47 6.50 8.51
C ARG A 52 2.29 7.03 9.67
N ALA A 53 1.65 7.88 10.49
CA ALA A 53 2.19 8.25 11.77
C ALA A 53 2.37 6.89 12.43
N THR A 54 3.59 6.40 12.35
CA THR A 54 4.05 5.38 13.28
C THR A 54 3.80 6.03 14.61
N ASN A 55 2.78 5.53 15.30
CA ASN A 55 2.35 6.06 16.58
C ASN A 55 3.36 5.55 17.62
N TYR A 56 4.65 5.95 17.42
CA TYR A 56 5.67 5.76 18.42
C TYR A 56 5.51 6.88 19.45
N PRO A 57 5.08 6.60 20.66
CA PRO A 57 4.98 7.61 21.70
C PRO A 57 6.36 8.10 22.16
N SER A 58 7.44 7.47 21.67
CA SER A 58 8.81 7.75 22.09
C SER A 58 9.83 7.33 21.05
N LEU A 59 11.05 7.83 21.17
CA LEU A 59 12.20 7.36 20.43
C LEU A 59 12.49 5.90 20.83
N VAL A 60 12.83 5.08 19.83
CA VAL A 60 13.20 3.67 20.06
C VAL A 60 14.69 3.53 19.78
N GLY A 61 15.42 2.94 20.69
CA GLY A 61 16.84 2.66 20.52
C GLY A 61 17.06 1.61 19.42
N ALA A 62 18.07 1.80 18.56
CA ALA A 62 18.39 0.82 17.50
C ALA A 62 18.69 -0.58 18.08
N SER A 63 19.27 -0.66 19.27
CA SER A 63 19.51 -1.91 19.99
C SER A 63 18.24 -2.64 20.41
N GLU A 64 17.13 -1.91 20.61
CA GLU A 64 15.83 -2.50 20.95
C GLU A 64 15.14 -3.10 19.73
N ILE A 65 15.49 -2.59 18.54
CA ILE A 65 14.94 -3.08 17.28
C ILE A 65 15.61 -4.39 16.86
N LYS A 66 16.92 -4.51 17.10
CA LYS A 66 17.68 -5.73 16.81
C LYS A 66 17.14 -6.93 17.58
N GLY A 67 16.97 -8.06 16.90
CA GLY A 67 16.39 -9.29 17.47
C GLY A 67 14.86 -9.30 17.51
N THR A 68 14.20 -8.20 17.12
CA THR A 68 12.74 -8.18 17.04
C THR A 68 12.25 -9.10 15.95
N HIS A 69 11.28 -9.96 16.28
CA HIS A 69 10.63 -10.83 15.30
C HIS A 69 9.70 -10.06 14.38
N VAL A 70 9.79 -10.36 13.09
CA VAL A 70 8.93 -9.82 12.06
C VAL A 70 7.89 -10.87 11.68
N LYS A 71 6.63 -10.47 11.61
CA LYS A 71 5.52 -11.34 11.23
C LYS A 71 4.90 -10.89 9.91
N ASN A 72 4.22 -11.82 9.23
CA ASN A 72 3.39 -11.46 8.09
C ASN A 72 1.97 -11.04 8.51
N LEU A 73 1.14 -10.71 7.53
CA LEU A 73 -0.27 -10.35 7.76
C LEU A 73 -1.10 -11.49 8.36
N GLN A 74 -0.65 -12.74 8.21
CA GLN A 74 -1.26 -13.94 8.78
C GLN A 74 -0.67 -14.31 10.16
N ASN A 75 0.11 -13.40 10.77
CA ASN A 75 0.78 -13.58 12.05
C ASN A 75 1.82 -14.71 12.08
N GLN A 76 2.30 -15.15 10.90
CA GLN A 76 3.37 -16.14 10.80
C GLN A 76 4.72 -15.44 10.96
N ASP A 77 5.65 -16.09 11.64
CA ASP A 77 7.02 -15.61 11.82
C ASP A 77 7.81 -15.70 10.51
N LEU A 78 8.41 -14.59 10.12
CA LEU A 78 9.24 -14.44 8.93
C LEU A 78 10.74 -14.45 9.25
N GLY A 79 11.12 -14.18 10.49
CA GLY A 79 12.49 -14.06 10.94
C GLY A 79 12.67 -12.90 11.92
N GLN A 80 13.91 -12.50 12.13
CA GLN A 80 14.26 -11.46 13.09
C GLN A 80 15.08 -10.34 12.45
N ILE A 81 15.01 -9.15 13.01
CA ILE A 81 15.82 -8.01 12.57
C ILE A 81 17.26 -8.22 13.04
N ASP A 82 18.21 -8.30 12.10
CA ASP A 82 19.65 -8.41 12.39
C ASP A 82 20.32 -7.03 12.51
N GLU A 83 19.99 -6.11 11.58
CA GLU A 83 20.59 -4.77 11.55
C GLU A 83 19.60 -3.72 11.04
N VAL A 84 19.85 -2.47 11.44
CA VAL A 84 19.18 -1.28 10.90
C VAL A 84 20.24 -0.41 10.23
N LEU A 85 20.06 -0.13 8.93
CA LEU A 85 21.01 0.66 8.17
C LEU A 85 20.54 2.10 8.07
N ILE A 86 21.38 2.99 8.59
CA ILE A 86 21.14 4.43 8.58
C ILE A 86 21.99 5.04 7.47
N ASP A 87 21.37 5.88 6.67
CA ASP A 87 22.06 6.69 5.67
C ASP A 87 22.78 7.83 6.41
N PRO A 88 24.12 7.91 6.33
CA PRO A 88 24.88 8.90 7.09
C PRO A 88 24.67 10.33 6.60
N ASP A 89 24.27 10.53 5.33
CA ASP A 89 24.08 11.85 4.75
C ASP A 89 22.74 12.47 5.16
N THR A 90 21.73 11.62 5.32
CA THR A 90 20.36 12.06 5.65
C THR A 90 19.95 11.77 7.10
N GLY A 91 20.69 10.92 7.79
CA GLY A 91 20.32 10.42 9.12
C GLY A 91 19.09 9.52 9.14
N GLN A 92 18.57 9.11 7.97
CA GLN A 92 17.37 8.31 7.86
C GLN A 92 17.67 6.81 7.84
N VAL A 93 16.78 6.01 8.46
CA VAL A 93 16.82 4.56 8.30
C VAL A 93 16.38 4.19 6.89
N ARG A 94 17.30 3.62 6.11
CA ARG A 94 17.08 3.25 4.72
C ARG A 94 16.62 1.81 4.57
N PHE A 95 17.34 0.89 5.23
CA PHE A 95 17.06 -0.53 5.19
C PHE A 95 17.02 -1.14 6.58
N VAL A 96 16.26 -2.19 6.69
CA VAL A 96 16.30 -3.14 7.80
C VAL A 96 16.78 -4.48 7.23
N ILE A 97 17.79 -5.07 7.83
CA ILE A 97 18.29 -6.38 7.46
C ILE A 97 17.53 -7.42 8.25
N LEU A 98 16.75 -8.23 7.54
CA LEU A 98 15.98 -9.33 8.11
C LEU A 98 16.78 -10.63 7.98
N GLU A 99 17.03 -11.30 9.08
CA GLU A 99 17.59 -12.65 9.13
C GLU A 99 16.45 -13.67 9.02
N VAL A 100 16.49 -14.48 7.95
CA VAL A 100 15.43 -15.42 7.57
C VAL A 100 15.97 -16.84 7.58
N GLY A 101 15.26 -17.74 8.27
CA GLY A 101 15.64 -19.15 8.37
C GLY A 101 16.85 -19.37 9.26
N GLY A 102 17.40 -20.60 9.20
CA GLY A 102 18.51 -21.03 10.04
C GLY A 102 18.06 -21.55 11.41
N PHE A 103 18.86 -22.45 11.95
CA PHE A 103 18.73 -22.89 13.33
C PHE A 103 19.94 -22.34 14.11
N LEU A 104 19.72 -21.56 15.14
CA LEU A 104 20.78 -20.88 15.90
C LEU A 104 21.75 -20.05 15.03
N GLY A 105 21.25 -19.38 13.98
CA GLY A 105 22.06 -18.57 13.07
C GLY A 105 22.87 -19.37 12.01
N LEU A 106 22.79 -20.70 12.02
CA LEU A 106 23.42 -21.55 11.03
C LEU A 106 22.50 -21.69 9.80
N GLY A 107 23.02 -21.29 8.61
CA GLY A 107 22.26 -21.32 7.35
C GLY A 107 21.22 -20.19 7.22
N ALA A 108 21.27 -19.19 8.09
CA ALA A 108 20.40 -18.02 7.98
C ALA A 108 20.76 -17.17 6.75
N THR A 109 19.75 -16.65 6.09
CA THR A 109 19.88 -15.75 4.94
C THR A 109 19.52 -14.34 5.37
N ARG A 110 20.31 -13.34 4.97
CA ARG A 110 20.03 -11.93 5.21
C ARG A 110 19.37 -11.30 4.00
N VAL A 111 18.30 -10.59 4.24
CA VAL A 111 17.50 -9.91 3.21
C VAL A 111 17.39 -8.43 3.57
N ALA A 112 17.72 -7.55 2.61
CA ALA A 112 17.50 -6.13 2.79
C ALA A 112 16.05 -5.76 2.47
N VAL A 113 15.41 -5.07 3.39
CA VAL A 113 14.02 -4.62 3.27
C VAL A 113 13.97 -3.12 3.56
N PRO A 114 13.44 -2.27 2.66
CA PRO A 114 13.25 -0.85 2.97
C PRO A 114 12.38 -0.66 4.21
N LEU A 115 12.73 0.27 5.09
CA LEU A 115 11.93 0.52 6.29
C LEU A 115 10.46 0.80 5.97
N SER A 116 10.19 1.48 4.87
CA SER A 116 8.85 1.82 4.41
C SER A 116 7.99 0.62 3.99
N ALA A 117 8.57 -0.58 3.82
CA ALA A 117 7.83 -1.81 3.55
C ALA A 117 7.18 -2.39 4.81
N PHE A 118 7.65 -2.01 5.99
CA PHE A 118 7.09 -2.51 7.24
C PHE A 118 5.88 -1.70 7.70
N GLN A 119 4.95 -2.39 8.33
CA GLN A 119 3.92 -1.82 9.18
C GLN A 119 4.36 -2.01 10.62
N ILE A 120 4.58 -0.88 11.30
CA ILE A 120 5.07 -0.91 12.68
C ILE A 120 3.96 -0.35 13.56
N THR A 121 3.53 -1.13 14.55
CA THR A 121 2.51 -0.74 15.53
C THR A 121 3.04 -0.96 16.92
N GLN A 122 2.56 -0.17 17.89
CA GLN A 122 2.91 -0.32 19.27
C GLN A 122 1.83 -1.13 20.01
N GLU A 123 2.23 -2.19 20.69
CA GLU A 123 1.37 -2.98 21.57
C GLU A 123 1.93 -2.90 23.00
N GLY A 124 1.40 -2.00 23.82
CA GLY A 124 1.99 -1.69 25.14
C GLY A 124 3.40 -1.10 24.99
N ASN A 125 4.40 -1.74 25.60
CA ASN A 125 5.80 -1.34 25.52
C ASN A 125 6.59 -2.05 24.41
N THR A 126 5.92 -2.86 23.56
CA THR A 126 6.57 -3.65 22.52
C THR A 126 6.15 -3.18 21.14
N SER A 127 7.12 -3.02 20.25
CA SER A 127 6.85 -2.72 18.84
C SER A 127 6.58 -4.02 18.08
N LYS A 128 5.46 -4.05 17.36
CA LYS A 128 5.11 -5.14 16.45
C LYS A 128 5.49 -4.74 15.02
N TRP A 129 6.30 -5.55 14.39
CA TRP A 129 6.79 -5.37 13.04
C TRP A 129 6.10 -6.35 12.10
N VAL A 130 5.40 -5.83 11.11
CA VAL A 130 4.66 -6.64 10.13
C VAL A 130 5.15 -6.31 8.73
N LEU A 131 5.46 -7.33 7.95
CA LEU A 131 5.87 -7.24 6.56
C LEU A 131 4.87 -8.00 5.69
N ASP A 132 4.36 -7.36 4.62
CA ASP A 132 3.49 -8.03 3.65
C ASP A 132 4.31 -8.93 2.72
N ALA A 133 4.68 -10.08 3.26
CA ALA A 133 5.46 -11.11 2.58
C ALA A 133 5.11 -12.50 3.13
N ASP A 134 5.38 -13.50 2.32
CA ASP A 134 5.44 -14.90 2.72
C ASP A 134 6.89 -15.41 2.67
N LYS A 135 7.08 -16.66 3.08
CA LYS A 135 8.40 -17.30 3.08
C LYS A 135 8.99 -17.43 1.67
N GLU A 136 8.14 -17.63 0.67
CA GLU A 136 8.56 -17.75 -0.73
C GLU A 136 9.07 -16.41 -1.27
N LYS A 137 8.37 -15.33 -0.98
CA LYS A 137 8.81 -13.97 -1.31
C LYS A 137 10.16 -13.64 -0.65
N LEU A 138 10.35 -14.01 0.61
CA LEU A 138 11.64 -13.82 1.29
C LEU A 138 12.77 -14.68 0.70
N LYS A 139 12.48 -15.90 0.31
CA LYS A 139 13.45 -16.79 -0.33
C LYS A 139 13.99 -16.22 -1.65
N ASN A 140 13.13 -15.54 -2.40
CA ASN A 140 13.46 -14.94 -3.70
C ASN A 140 13.91 -13.48 -3.59
N ALA A 141 13.90 -12.89 -2.40
CA ALA A 141 14.31 -11.51 -2.18
C ALA A 141 15.82 -11.30 -2.39
N PRO A 142 16.24 -10.09 -2.75
CA PRO A 142 17.65 -9.73 -2.86
C PRO A 142 18.39 -10.00 -1.55
N LYS A 143 19.41 -10.86 -1.63
CA LYS A 143 20.20 -11.31 -0.48
C LYS A 143 21.36 -10.38 -0.22
N VAL A 144 21.71 -10.23 1.04
CA VAL A 144 22.91 -9.51 1.47
C VAL A 144 23.93 -10.51 1.98
N GLU A 145 25.07 -10.58 1.28
CA GLU A 145 26.15 -11.47 1.66
C GLU A 145 27.04 -10.81 2.72
N GLY A 146 27.26 -11.51 3.79
CA GLY A 146 28.07 -11.05 4.91
C GLY A 146 27.52 -9.77 5.55
N LYS A 147 28.41 -8.87 5.98
CA LYS A 147 28.08 -7.55 6.55
C LYS A 147 28.56 -6.41 5.66
N ASN A 148 28.75 -6.66 4.37
CA ASN A 148 29.16 -5.62 3.42
C ASN A 148 27.93 -4.81 2.96
N TYR A 149 27.48 -3.90 3.82
CA TYR A 149 26.30 -3.05 3.54
C TYR A 149 26.65 -1.81 2.69
N GLN A 150 27.92 -1.49 2.52
CA GLN A 150 28.37 -0.31 1.77
C GLN A 150 27.85 -0.26 0.34
N ARG A 151 27.75 -1.42 -0.31
CA ARG A 151 27.19 -1.50 -1.67
C ARG A 151 25.75 -0.99 -1.76
N LEU A 152 24.95 -1.16 -0.70
CA LEU A 152 23.55 -0.71 -0.64
C LEU A 152 23.42 0.82 -0.58
N TYR A 153 24.53 1.53 -0.46
CA TYR A 153 24.54 2.98 -0.51
C TYR A 153 24.33 3.51 -1.94
N THR A 154 24.82 2.78 -2.95
CA THR A 154 24.69 3.20 -4.34
C THR A 154 23.27 2.95 -4.88
N ARG A 155 22.80 3.86 -5.72
CA ARG A 155 21.48 3.74 -6.35
C ARG A 155 21.33 2.44 -7.14
N SER A 156 22.35 2.05 -7.89
CA SER A 156 22.35 0.82 -8.71
C SER A 156 22.07 -0.46 -7.92
N GLU A 157 22.52 -0.51 -6.67
CA GLU A 157 22.29 -1.66 -5.79
C GLU A 157 21.01 -1.52 -4.96
N ALA A 158 20.68 -0.31 -4.56
CA ALA A 158 19.54 -0.04 -3.68
C ALA A 158 18.20 -0.02 -4.43
N GLU A 159 18.12 0.64 -5.59
CA GLU A 159 16.86 0.80 -6.34
C GLU A 159 16.19 -0.53 -6.70
N PRO A 160 16.91 -1.59 -7.16
CA PRO A 160 16.30 -2.90 -7.42
C PRO A 160 15.64 -3.53 -6.19
N ILE A 161 16.17 -3.26 -4.99
CA ILE A 161 15.58 -3.75 -3.74
C ILE A 161 14.25 -3.04 -3.49
N PHE A 162 14.20 -1.73 -3.64
CA PHE A 162 12.95 -0.98 -3.51
C PHE A 162 11.89 -1.46 -4.51
N VAL A 163 12.28 -1.69 -5.77
CA VAL A 163 11.39 -2.24 -6.81
C VAL A 163 10.86 -3.61 -6.42
N TYR A 164 11.72 -4.51 -5.91
CA TYR A 164 11.31 -5.84 -5.45
C TYR A 164 10.22 -5.77 -4.37
N TRP A 165 10.39 -4.85 -3.42
CA TRP A 165 9.43 -4.64 -2.34
C TRP A 165 8.22 -3.78 -2.73
N ARG A 166 8.13 -3.35 -4.02
CA ARG A 166 7.08 -2.47 -4.55
C ARG A 166 7.02 -1.12 -3.82
N ILE A 167 8.15 -0.65 -3.39
CA ILE A 167 8.34 0.67 -2.78
C ILE A 167 8.93 1.59 -3.85
N LYS A 168 8.37 2.80 -3.96
CA LYS A 168 8.92 3.81 -4.86
C LYS A 168 10.30 4.24 -4.35
N TRP A 169 11.31 4.19 -5.24
CA TRP A 169 12.58 4.81 -4.95
C TRP A 169 12.41 6.32 -4.80
N VAL A 170 12.96 6.87 -3.74
CA VAL A 170 13.07 8.31 -3.52
C VAL A 170 14.55 8.58 -3.32
N GLU A 171 15.08 9.49 -4.12
CA GLU A 171 16.48 9.92 -3.97
C GLU A 171 16.65 10.52 -2.57
N PRO A 172 17.65 10.11 -1.81
CA PRO A 172 17.92 10.75 -0.52
C PRO A 172 18.22 12.23 -0.74
N GLU A 173 17.46 13.10 -0.10
CA GLU A 173 17.81 14.51 -0.07
C GLU A 173 19.11 14.64 0.74
N SER A 174 20.23 14.93 0.06
CA SER A 174 21.46 15.26 0.75
C SER A 174 21.17 16.48 1.62
N SER A 175 21.39 16.35 2.92
CA SER A 175 21.40 17.51 3.80
C SER A 175 22.60 18.37 3.38
N SER A 176 22.41 19.19 2.35
CA SER A 176 23.27 20.34 2.12
C SER A 176 23.03 21.28 3.29
N ASN A 177 23.68 20.96 4.41
CA ASN A 177 23.80 21.94 5.49
C ASN A 177 24.68 23.06 4.96
N PRO A 178 24.17 24.31 4.92
CA PRO A 178 24.95 25.47 4.49
C PRO A 178 26.14 25.71 5.40
#